data_f5e48e6c23bdc750b6d4b2c9df69c461
#
_entry.id   f5e48e6c23bdc750b6d4b2c9df69c461
#
_cell.length_a   1.000
_cell.length_b   1.000
_cell.length_c   1.000
_cell.angle_alpha   90.00
_cell.angle_beta   90.00
_cell.angle_gamma   90.00
#
_symmetry.space_group_name_H-M   'P 1'
#
loop_
_entity.id
_entity.type
_entity.pdbx_description
1 polymer ?
#
loop_
_entity_poly.entity_id
_entity_poly.type
_entity_poly.pdbx_seq_one_letter_code
_entity_poly.pdbx_strand_id
1 'polypeptide(L)'
;MKVLIVGSGGREHAIATAVAKSSKVDKIYCAPGNAGIGQIAECVNIGAMEFDKLVEFAKNNEIDLTVVGMDDPLVGGIVDKFEEAGLRVFGPRENAAILEGSKAFSKDLMKKYNIPTAAYENFDTPEEAMKYLETSKYPIVLKADGLALGKGVLICNTKEEAMDGVKELMLDKKFGNAGNTIVIEEFMTGREVSVLSFVDGKAIKIMTSAQDHKRAKDGDQGLNTGGMGTFSPSPFYTEEVDEFCKKYVYQATVDAMASEGREFKGIIFFGLMLTEDGPKVLEYNARFGDPEAQVVLPRMKNDIIDVFEACIDGTLDQIDLQFEDNAAVCVVLASDGYPVSYEKGFEIKGLEKFENKEGYYVFHAGTKLDNGKIVTNGGRVLGVTAKGKDLKEARANAYEATKLIDFENKYMRNDIGKAIDEA
;
A
#
# COMPACT_ATOMS: atom_id res chain seq x y z
N MET A 1 15.25 -10.33 -19.70
CA MET A 1 14.54 -9.03 -19.61
C MET A 1 15.28 -8.10 -18.67
N LYS A 2 15.27 -6.81 -19.00
CA LYS A 2 15.68 -5.74 -18.08
C LYS A 2 14.43 -5.08 -17.50
N VAL A 3 14.36 -5.00 -16.20
CA VAL A 3 13.20 -4.45 -15.47
C VAL A 3 13.61 -3.21 -14.69
N LEU A 4 12.83 -2.14 -14.79
CA LEU A 4 12.96 -0.93 -13.98
C LEU A 4 11.83 -0.89 -12.95
N ILE A 5 12.16 -0.71 -11.68
CA ILE A 5 11.19 -0.49 -10.61
C ILE A 5 11.28 0.97 -10.16
N VAL A 6 10.14 1.67 -10.11
CA VAL A 6 10.09 3.07 -9.67
C VAL A 6 9.61 3.12 -8.23
N GLY A 7 10.44 3.67 -7.35
CA GLY A 7 10.18 3.81 -5.93
C GLY A 7 11.38 3.46 -5.06
N SER A 8 11.21 3.52 -3.73
CA SER A 8 12.34 3.39 -2.80
C SER A 8 11.98 2.77 -1.44
N GLY A 9 10.77 2.28 -1.27
CA GLY A 9 10.27 1.78 0.01
C GLY A 9 10.37 0.26 0.19
N GLY A 10 9.84 -0.22 1.29
CA GLY A 10 9.79 -1.65 1.61
C GLY A 10 8.94 -2.44 0.61
N ARG A 11 7.87 -1.85 0.13
CA ARG A 11 7.04 -2.40 -0.96
C ARG A 11 7.84 -2.61 -2.23
N GLU A 12 8.62 -1.63 -2.66
CA GLU A 12 9.48 -1.74 -3.85
C GLU A 12 10.58 -2.80 -3.65
N HIS A 13 11.11 -2.93 -2.44
CA HIS A 13 12.06 -4.01 -2.11
C HIS A 13 11.39 -5.39 -2.20
N ALA A 14 10.16 -5.53 -1.73
CA ALA A 14 9.39 -6.78 -1.87
C ALA A 14 9.09 -7.10 -3.35
N ILE A 15 8.73 -6.11 -4.16
CA ILE A 15 8.55 -6.26 -5.61
C ILE A 15 9.86 -6.68 -6.27
N ALA A 16 10.97 -6.00 -5.98
CA ALA A 16 12.29 -6.34 -6.53
C ALA A 16 12.71 -7.77 -6.17
N THR A 17 12.43 -8.21 -4.93
CA THR A 17 12.71 -9.58 -4.49
C THR A 17 11.89 -10.62 -5.27
N ALA A 18 10.61 -10.33 -5.53
CA ALA A 18 9.76 -11.19 -6.33
C ALA A 18 10.20 -11.23 -7.81
N VAL A 19 10.55 -10.08 -8.38
CA VAL A 19 11.09 -9.96 -9.75
C VAL A 19 12.40 -10.71 -9.90
N ALA A 20 13.29 -10.67 -8.90
CA ALA A 20 14.58 -11.37 -8.91
C ALA A 20 14.46 -12.90 -8.93
N LYS A 21 13.31 -13.45 -8.56
CA LYS A 21 13.04 -14.90 -8.65
C LYS A 21 12.68 -15.36 -10.06
N SER A 22 12.32 -14.44 -10.95
CA SER A 22 11.95 -14.79 -12.33
C SER A 22 13.17 -15.18 -13.15
N SER A 23 13.10 -16.34 -13.79
CA SER A 23 14.13 -16.77 -14.75
C SER A 23 14.15 -15.95 -16.04
N LYS A 24 13.14 -15.11 -16.27
CA LYS A 24 13.07 -14.22 -17.42
C LYS A 24 13.85 -12.93 -17.25
N VAL A 25 14.26 -12.59 -16.02
CA VAL A 25 14.88 -11.31 -15.67
C VAL A 25 16.39 -11.47 -15.57
N ASP A 26 17.12 -10.71 -16.38
CA ASP A 26 18.57 -10.69 -16.42
C ASP A 26 19.13 -9.54 -15.58
N LYS A 27 18.42 -8.43 -15.52
CA LYS A 27 18.86 -7.20 -14.84
C LYS A 27 17.68 -6.44 -14.25
N ILE A 28 17.86 -5.97 -13.02
CA ILE A 28 16.90 -5.12 -12.31
C ILE A 28 17.56 -3.76 -12.02
N TYR A 29 16.84 -2.70 -12.36
CA TYR A 29 17.13 -1.33 -11.94
C TYR A 29 16.02 -0.84 -11.01
N CYS A 30 16.36 0.02 -10.07
CA CYS A 30 15.38 0.68 -9.21
C CYS A 30 15.71 2.16 -9.08
N ALA A 31 14.71 3.01 -9.27
CA ALA A 31 14.88 4.45 -9.22
C ALA A 31 13.88 5.08 -8.20
N PRO A 32 14.38 5.71 -7.12
CA PRO A 32 15.78 5.82 -6.73
C PRO A 32 16.31 4.60 -5.95
N GLY A 33 15.46 3.70 -5.43
CA GLY A 33 15.84 2.55 -4.62
C GLY A 33 16.29 2.91 -3.21
N ASN A 34 16.86 1.92 -2.52
CA ASN A 34 17.43 2.05 -1.18
C ASN A 34 18.60 1.07 -0.98
N ALA A 35 19.21 1.07 0.20
CA ALA A 35 20.40 0.23 0.45
C ALA A 35 20.15 -1.27 0.33
N GLY A 36 18.96 -1.76 0.67
CA GLY A 36 18.60 -3.17 0.55
C GLY A 36 18.31 -3.57 -0.90
N ILE A 37 17.59 -2.74 -1.62
CA ILE A 37 17.33 -2.93 -3.06
C ILE A 37 18.65 -2.95 -3.82
N GLY A 38 19.62 -2.12 -3.44
CA GLY A 38 20.93 -2.08 -4.04
C GLY A 38 21.75 -3.38 -3.93
N GLN A 39 21.34 -4.32 -3.11
CA GLN A 39 21.96 -5.65 -3.01
C GLN A 39 21.49 -6.62 -4.10
N ILE A 40 20.32 -6.39 -4.68
CA ILE A 40 19.69 -7.26 -5.69
C ILE A 40 19.39 -6.55 -7.01
N ALA A 41 19.54 -5.23 -7.06
CA ALA A 41 19.29 -4.39 -8.23
C ALA A 41 20.31 -3.26 -8.29
N GLU A 42 20.41 -2.63 -9.45
CA GLU A 42 21.17 -1.40 -9.61
C GLU A 42 20.27 -0.20 -9.30
N CYS A 43 20.59 0.53 -8.24
CA CYS A 43 19.90 1.76 -7.88
C CYS A 43 20.35 2.92 -8.77
N VAL A 44 19.39 3.65 -9.32
CA VAL A 44 19.62 4.78 -10.22
C VAL A 44 19.17 6.06 -9.54
N ASN A 45 20.02 7.06 -9.48
CA ASN A 45 19.73 8.33 -8.82
C ASN A 45 18.79 9.20 -9.68
N ILE A 46 17.57 8.73 -9.89
CA ILE A 46 16.47 9.46 -10.52
C ILE A 46 15.27 9.40 -9.59
N GLY A 47 14.70 10.56 -9.27
CA GLY A 47 13.50 10.64 -8.43
C GLY A 47 12.28 10.05 -9.13
N ALA A 48 11.36 9.49 -8.35
CA ALA A 48 10.15 8.84 -8.87
C ALA A 48 9.21 9.79 -9.65
N MET A 49 9.30 11.10 -9.41
CA MET A 49 8.52 12.12 -10.09
C MET A 49 9.25 12.76 -11.30
N GLU A 50 10.47 12.36 -11.58
CA GLU A 50 11.26 12.85 -12.72
C GLU A 50 10.96 12.03 -13.99
N PHE A 51 9.74 12.12 -14.48
CA PHE A 51 9.22 11.23 -15.54
C PHE A 51 10.03 11.27 -16.82
N ASP A 52 10.44 12.46 -17.28
CA ASP A 52 11.23 12.58 -18.51
C ASP A 52 12.58 11.88 -18.39
N LYS A 53 13.25 11.99 -17.25
CA LYS A 53 14.51 11.30 -16.97
C LYS A 53 14.32 9.78 -16.86
N LEU A 54 13.21 9.33 -16.27
CA LEU A 54 12.89 7.90 -16.18
C LEU A 54 12.63 7.31 -17.55
N VAL A 55 11.88 8.01 -18.40
CA VAL A 55 11.63 7.60 -19.79
C VAL A 55 12.93 7.56 -20.60
N GLU A 56 13.79 8.57 -20.49
CA GLU A 56 15.09 8.61 -21.15
C GLU A 56 15.99 7.45 -20.68
N PHE A 57 16.06 7.22 -19.38
CA PHE A 57 16.78 6.09 -18.80
C PHE A 57 16.29 4.75 -19.35
N ALA A 58 14.97 4.55 -19.39
CA ALA A 58 14.36 3.32 -19.89
C ALA A 58 14.69 3.08 -21.37
N LYS A 59 14.67 4.12 -22.20
CA LYS A 59 15.06 4.03 -23.62
C LYS A 59 16.56 3.71 -23.77
N ASN A 60 17.42 4.47 -23.09
CA ASN A 60 18.89 4.34 -23.22
C ASN A 60 19.41 3.01 -22.72
N ASN A 61 18.72 2.38 -21.76
CA ASN A 61 19.11 1.09 -21.17
C ASN A 61 18.28 -0.08 -21.72
N GLU A 62 17.44 0.15 -22.73
CA GLU A 62 16.60 -0.89 -23.35
C GLU A 62 15.78 -1.68 -22.30
N ILE A 63 15.08 -0.94 -21.43
CA ILE A 63 14.21 -1.54 -20.40
C ILE A 63 13.00 -2.21 -21.07
N ASP A 64 12.81 -3.49 -20.79
CA ASP A 64 11.70 -4.29 -21.33
C ASP A 64 10.39 -4.06 -20.58
N LEU A 65 10.45 -3.81 -19.28
CA LEU A 65 9.30 -3.61 -18.42
C LEU A 65 9.62 -2.64 -17.30
N THR A 66 8.76 -1.65 -17.09
CA THR A 66 8.81 -0.77 -15.92
C THR A 66 7.64 -1.05 -15.00
N VAL A 67 7.92 -1.17 -13.69
CA VAL A 67 6.92 -1.40 -12.63
C VAL A 67 6.90 -0.20 -11.71
N VAL A 68 5.74 0.43 -11.55
CA VAL A 68 5.57 1.60 -10.68
C VAL A 68 4.96 1.16 -9.35
N GLY A 69 5.72 1.33 -8.27
CA GLY A 69 5.30 0.89 -6.93
C GLY A 69 4.59 1.97 -6.10
N MET A 70 4.75 3.24 -6.45
CA MET A 70 4.29 4.38 -5.64
C MET A 70 3.03 5.04 -6.21
N ASP A 71 2.25 5.64 -5.32
CA ASP A 71 1.02 6.36 -5.61
C ASP A 71 1.25 7.70 -6.33
N ASP A 72 2.14 8.56 -5.84
CA ASP A 72 2.40 9.88 -6.40
C ASP A 72 2.71 9.86 -7.91
N PRO A 73 3.65 9.05 -8.43
CA PRO A 73 3.91 9.00 -9.86
C PRO A 73 2.74 8.41 -10.66
N LEU A 74 1.98 7.46 -10.12
CA LEU A 74 0.80 6.90 -10.78
C LEU A 74 -0.29 7.97 -10.97
N VAL A 75 -0.61 8.69 -9.92
CA VAL A 75 -1.57 9.80 -9.95
C VAL A 75 -1.05 10.96 -10.81
N GLY A 76 0.27 11.13 -10.88
CA GLY A 76 0.94 12.14 -11.70
C GLY A 76 1.05 11.80 -13.20
N GLY A 77 0.62 10.60 -13.64
CA GLY A 77 0.56 10.25 -15.06
C GLY A 77 1.83 9.60 -15.63
N ILE A 78 2.68 8.98 -14.79
CA ILE A 78 3.90 8.32 -15.26
C ILE A 78 3.61 7.21 -16.29
N VAL A 79 2.52 6.46 -16.12
CA VAL A 79 2.14 5.37 -17.05
C VAL A 79 1.83 5.92 -18.43
N ASP A 80 1.07 7.02 -18.52
CA ASP A 80 0.76 7.70 -19.78
C ASP A 80 2.04 8.14 -20.50
N LYS A 81 3.00 8.70 -19.76
CA LYS A 81 4.30 9.12 -20.30
C LYS A 81 5.11 7.96 -20.88
N PHE A 82 5.13 6.82 -20.20
CA PHE A 82 5.83 5.62 -20.68
C PHE A 82 5.15 5.04 -21.91
N GLU A 83 3.82 4.94 -21.92
CA GLU A 83 3.05 4.45 -23.06
C GLU A 83 3.21 5.35 -24.30
N GLU A 84 3.16 6.69 -24.14
CA GLU A 84 3.41 7.66 -25.20
C GLU A 84 4.82 7.49 -25.81
N ALA A 85 5.79 7.05 -24.99
CA ALA A 85 7.14 6.78 -25.44
C ALA A 85 7.31 5.37 -26.05
N GLY A 86 6.25 4.56 -26.13
CA GLY A 86 6.28 3.20 -26.65
C GLY A 86 6.92 2.18 -25.69
N LEU A 87 6.97 2.49 -24.40
CA LEU A 87 7.56 1.64 -23.35
C LEU A 87 6.49 0.86 -22.60
N ARG A 88 6.76 -0.43 -22.35
CA ARG A 88 5.87 -1.26 -21.53
C ARG A 88 5.99 -0.86 -20.06
N VAL A 89 4.87 -0.67 -19.42
CA VAL A 89 4.77 -0.24 -18.03
C VAL A 89 3.61 -0.91 -17.32
N PHE A 90 3.84 -1.34 -16.08
CA PHE A 90 2.82 -1.90 -15.22
C PHE A 90 2.34 -0.84 -14.21
N GLY A 91 1.08 -0.54 -14.25
CA GLY A 91 0.39 0.42 -13.39
C GLY A 91 -0.81 1.06 -14.10
N PRO A 92 -1.73 1.67 -13.36
CA PRO A 92 -2.86 2.37 -13.95
C PRO A 92 -2.42 3.70 -14.60
N ARG A 93 -3.09 4.07 -15.69
CA ARG A 93 -3.00 5.42 -16.26
C ARG A 93 -3.53 6.45 -15.27
N GLU A 94 -3.17 7.71 -15.47
CA GLU A 94 -3.61 8.84 -14.64
C GLU A 94 -5.13 8.86 -14.43
N ASN A 95 -5.89 8.68 -15.51
CA ASN A 95 -7.34 8.69 -15.45
C ASN A 95 -7.95 7.56 -14.62
N ALA A 96 -7.27 6.44 -14.46
CA ALA A 96 -7.67 5.31 -13.62
C ALA A 96 -7.09 5.41 -12.20
N ALA A 97 -5.89 5.96 -12.05
CA ALA A 97 -5.25 6.19 -10.75
C ALA A 97 -6.03 7.17 -9.85
N ILE A 98 -6.99 7.91 -10.41
CA ILE A 98 -7.94 8.75 -9.67
C ILE A 98 -8.71 7.93 -8.62
N LEU A 99 -8.83 6.62 -8.78
CA LEU A 99 -9.46 5.74 -7.80
C LEU A 99 -8.79 5.87 -6.41
N GLU A 100 -7.48 6.13 -6.35
CA GLU A 100 -6.75 6.50 -5.14
C GLU A 100 -6.57 8.01 -5.03
N GLY A 101 -6.36 8.69 -6.14
CA GLY A 101 -6.06 10.13 -6.21
C GLY A 101 -7.19 11.03 -5.73
N SER A 102 -8.44 10.55 -5.76
CA SER A 102 -9.61 11.28 -5.29
C SER A 102 -10.55 10.37 -4.49
N LYS A 103 -10.68 10.64 -3.21
CA LYS A 103 -11.62 9.95 -2.32
C LYS A 103 -13.08 10.31 -2.68
N ALA A 104 -13.32 11.55 -3.06
CA ALA A 104 -14.63 12.00 -3.52
C ALA A 104 -15.06 11.21 -4.76
N PHE A 105 -14.18 11.08 -5.76
CA PHE A 105 -14.43 10.27 -6.94
C PHE A 105 -14.77 8.82 -6.58
N SER A 106 -13.94 8.17 -5.76
CA SER A 106 -14.15 6.77 -5.41
C SER A 106 -15.46 6.53 -4.64
N LYS A 107 -15.84 7.48 -3.78
CA LYS A 107 -17.13 7.43 -3.09
C LYS A 107 -18.31 7.58 -4.05
N ASP A 108 -18.26 8.54 -4.95
CA ASP A 108 -19.30 8.76 -5.95
C ASP A 108 -19.41 7.56 -6.91
N LEU A 109 -18.28 6.94 -7.28
CA LEU A 109 -18.24 5.70 -8.05
C LEU A 109 -18.98 4.56 -7.32
N MET A 110 -18.63 4.34 -6.05
CA MET A 110 -19.25 3.28 -5.25
C MET A 110 -20.76 3.50 -5.08
N LYS A 111 -21.18 4.73 -4.84
CA LYS A 111 -22.60 5.08 -4.75
C LYS A 111 -23.34 4.83 -6.06
N LYS A 112 -22.75 5.28 -7.18
CA LYS A 112 -23.34 5.14 -8.52
C LYS A 112 -23.54 3.69 -8.94
N TYR A 113 -22.59 2.82 -8.58
CA TYR A 113 -22.57 1.41 -8.98
C TYR A 113 -22.96 0.44 -7.86
N ASN A 114 -23.54 0.95 -6.77
CA ASN A 114 -24.03 0.17 -5.62
C ASN A 114 -22.95 -0.73 -4.99
N ILE A 115 -21.71 -0.27 -4.94
CA ILE A 115 -20.65 -0.96 -4.21
C ILE A 115 -20.72 -0.58 -2.74
N PRO A 116 -20.78 -1.55 -1.80
CA PRO A 116 -20.96 -1.27 -0.38
C PRO A 116 -19.82 -0.42 0.20
N THR A 117 -20.17 0.72 0.80
CA THR A 117 -19.25 1.63 1.50
C THR A 117 -19.99 2.43 2.55
N ALA A 118 -19.27 3.19 3.39
CA ALA A 118 -19.86 4.09 4.37
C ALA A 118 -20.74 5.15 3.71
N ALA A 119 -21.81 5.54 4.37
CA ALA A 119 -22.59 6.72 4.00
C ALA A 119 -21.68 7.96 4.06
N TYR A 120 -21.81 8.85 3.09
CA TYR A 120 -20.91 9.99 2.95
C TYR A 120 -21.58 11.17 2.24
N GLU A 121 -20.96 12.34 2.36
CA GLU A 121 -21.21 13.52 1.54
C GLU A 121 -19.88 14.23 1.23
N ASN A 122 -19.81 14.85 0.05
CA ASN A 122 -18.65 15.63 -0.40
C ASN A 122 -18.92 17.12 -0.24
N PHE A 123 -17.92 17.90 0.19
CA PHE A 123 -18.03 19.33 0.39
C PHE A 123 -16.84 20.07 -0.20
N ASP A 124 -17.12 21.11 -0.98
CA ASP A 124 -16.13 21.99 -1.59
C ASP A 124 -16.00 23.33 -0.84
N THR A 125 -16.90 23.61 0.13
CA THR A 125 -16.85 24.80 0.95
C THR A 125 -16.92 24.47 2.43
N PRO A 126 -16.16 25.20 3.29
CA PRO A 126 -16.19 25.00 4.73
C PRO A 126 -17.59 25.25 5.34
N GLU A 127 -18.32 26.23 4.80
CA GLU A 127 -19.63 26.63 5.28
C GLU A 127 -20.66 25.51 5.14
N GLU A 128 -20.69 24.85 3.98
CA GLU A 128 -21.58 23.71 3.72
C GLU A 128 -21.21 22.51 4.58
N ALA A 129 -19.92 22.21 4.71
CA ALA A 129 -19.43 21.14 5.57
C ALA A 129 -19.81 21.36 7.04
N MET A 130 -19.60 22.57 7.56
CA MET A 130 -19.96 22.93 8.93
C MET A 130 -21.46 22.84 9.16
N LYS A 131 -22.27 23.30 8.20
CA LYS A 131 -23.75 23.19 8.28
C LYS A 131 -24.20 21.73 8.34
N TYR A 132 -23.59 20.84 7.54
CA TYR A 132 -23.88 19.41 7.59
C TYR A 132 -23.54 18.79 8.95
N LEU A 133 -22.43 19.19 9.55
CA LEU A 133 -21.99 18.71 10.86
C LEU A 133 -22.88 19.14 12.02
N GLU A 134 -23.71 20.19 11.85
CA GLU A 134 -24.66 20.65 12.87
C GLU A 134 -25.66 19.55 13.30
N THR A 135 -26.06 18.70 12.35
CA THR A 135 -27.07 17.66 12.53
C THR A 135 -26.53 16.24 12.38
N SER A 136 -25.21 16.09 12.20
CA SER A 136 -24.58 14.80 12.03
C SER A 136 -24.54 13.99 13.33
N LYS A 137 -24.42 12.66 13.17
CA LYS A 137 -24.18 11.74 14.29
C LYS A 137 -22.67 11.58 14.49
N TYR A 138 -22.27 11.33 15.74
CA TYR A 138 -20.87 11.17 16.12
C TYR A 138 -20.61 9.78 16.76
N PRO A 139 -19.39 9.19 16.60
CA PRO A 139 -18.25 9.74 15.87
C PRO A 139 -18.50 9.85 14.35
N ILE A 140 -17.71 10.71 13.68
CA ILE A 140 -17.77 10.93 12.25
C ILE A 140 -16.33 11.02 11.68
N VAL A 141 -16.15 10.77 10.39
CA VAL A 141 -14.83 10.78 9.75
C VAL A 141 -14.77 11.87 8.69
N LEU A 142 -13.75 12.72 8.78
CA LEU A 142 -13.42 13.72 7.77
C LEU A 142 -12.17 13.27 7.01
N LYS A 143 -12.22 13.29 5.68
CA LYS A 143 -11.11 12.92 4.81
C LYS A 143 -10.83 14.04 3.82
N ALA A 144 -9.58 14.52 3.76
CA ALA A 144 -9.15 15.37 2.67
C ALA A 144 -9.18 14.57 1.35
N ASP A 145 -9.67 15.19 0.27
CA ASP A 145 -9.64 14.60 -1.05
C ASP A 145 -8.21 14.66 -1.62
N GLY A 146 -7.72 13.59 -2.19
CA GLY A 146 -6.36 13.51 -2.72
C GLY A 146 -5.37 12.76 -1.83
N LEU A 147 -4.12 12.71 -2.31
CA LEU A 147 -3.03 12.04 -1.61
C LEU A 147 -2.56 12.87 -0.41
N ALA A 148 -2.75 12.37 0.77
CA ALA A 148 -2.35 13.03 2.02
C ALA A 148 -1.50 12.11 2.92
N LEU A 149 -0.84 11.11 2.33
CA LEU A 149 0.04 10.14 3.01
C LEU A 149 -0.61 9.46 4.23
N GLY A 150 -1.94 9.20 4.14
CA GLY A 150 -2.73 8.63 5.24
C GLY A 150 -2.99 9.60 6.42
N LYS A 151 -2.49 10.83 6.34
CA LYS A 151 -2.61 11.84 7.41
C LYS A 151 -3.85 12.74 7.28
N GLY A 152 -4.49 12.73 6.11
CA GLY A 152 -5.67 13.54 5.82
C GLY A 152 -6.99 12.94 6.31
N VAL A 153 -6.97 12.03 7.28
CA VAL A 153 -8.14 11.37 7.85
C VAL A 153 -8.27 11.73 9.32
N LEU A 154 -9.39 12.34 9.70
CA LEU A 154 -9.69 12.74 11.05
C LEU A 154 -10.93 12.01 11.55
N ILE A 155 -10.80 11.27 12.65
CA ILE A 155 -11.93 10.67 13.36
C ILE A 155 -12.32 11.66 14.46
N CYS A 156 -13.53 12.20 14.36
CA CYS A 156 -14.05 13.22 15.26
C CYS A 156 -15.14 12.64 16.15
N ASN A 157 -14.93 12.65 17.45
CA ASN A 157 -15.87 12.08 18.42
C ASN A 157 -16.96 13.07 18.80
N THR A 158 -16.73 14.36 18.60
CA THR A 158 -17.64 15.44 18.94
C THR A 158 -17.81 16.41 17.76
N LYS A 159 -18.88 17.19 17.82
CA LYS A 159 -19.16 18.26 16.86
C LYS A 159 -18.01 19.28 16.83
N GLU A 160 -17.51 19.65 17.99
CA GLU A 160 -16.41 20.62 18.12
C GLU A 160 -15.16 20.12 17.44
N GLU A 161 -14.77 18.86 17.66
CA GLU A 161 -13.63 18.23 16.97
C GLU A 161 -13.83 18.23 15.45
N ALA A 162 -15.04 17.94 14.97
CA ALA A 162 -15.35 17.93 13.55
C ALA A 162 -15.29 19.33 12.92
N MET A 163 -15.82 20.35 13.62
CA MET A 163 -15.73 21.74 13.17
C MET A 163 -14.28 22.23 13.09
N ASP A 164 -13.45 21.89 14.07
CA ASP A 164 -12.01 22.19 14.06
C ASP A 164 -11.30 21.41 12.94
N GLY A 165 -11.71 20.17 12.68
CA GLY A 165 -11.22 19.37 11.56
C GLY A 165 -11.50 20.01 10.20
N VAL A 166 -12.69 20.57 9.99
CA VAL A 166 -13.00 21.31 8.74
C VAL A 166 -12.08 22.52 8.60
N LYS A 167 -11.83 23.28 9.67
CA LYS A 167 -10.88 24.41 9.63
C LYS A 167 -9.48 23.95 9.27
N GLU A 168 -8.98 22.90 9.93
CA GLU A 168 -7.65 22.34 9.68
C GLU A 168 -7.48 21.88 8.23
N LEU A 169 -8.46 21.16 7.68
CA LEU A 169 -8.36 20.61 6.33
C LEU A 169 -8.60 21.65 5.23
N MET A 170 -9.64 22.50 5.36
CA MET A 170 -10.09 23.36 4.28
C MET A 170 -9.60 24.82 4.39
N LEU A 171 -9.47 25.37 5.59
CA LEU A 171 -9.07 26.76 5.80
C LEU A 171 -7.57 26.91 5.98
N ASP A 172 -6.99 26.11 6.87
CA ASP A 172 -5.54 26.16 7.15
C ASP A 172 -4.73 25.44 6.05
N LYS A 173 -5.42 24.70 5.17
CA LYS A 173 -4.86 23.95 4.05
C LYS A 173 -3.66 23.10 4.43
N LYS A 174 -3.74 22.43 5.57
CA LYS A 174 -2.66 21.58 6.12
C LYS A 174 -2.12 20.57 5.10
N PHE A 175 -2.95 20.12 4.16
CA PHE A 175 -2.60 19.19 3.08
C PHE A 175 -2.64 19.84 1.69
N GLY A 176 -2.45 21.15 1.62
CA GLY A 176 -2.46 21.90 0.36
C GLY A 176 -3.78 21.76 -0.40
N ASN A 177 -3.69 21.50 -1.69
CA ASN A 177 -4.87 21.37 -2.56
C ASN A 177 -5.76 20.17 -2.24
N ALA A 178 -5.25 19.15 -1.53
CA ALA A 178 -6.05 18.00 -1.11
C ALA A 178 -7.19 18.39 -0.15
N GLY A 179 -7.06 19.51 0.55
CA GLY A 179 -8.08 20.07 1.42
C GLY A 179 -9.12 20.96 0.72
N ASN A 180 -9.07 21.13 -0.60
CA ASN A 180 -10.06 21.93 -1.33
C ASN A 180 -11.43 21.25 -1.33
N THR A 181 -11.45 19.93 -1.32
CA THR A 181 -12.67 19.11 -1.15
C THR A 181 -12.45 18.18 0.04
N ILE A 182 -13.46 17.99 0.85
CA ILE A 182 -13.45 16.97 1.90
C ILE A 182 -14.62 16.01 1.73
N VAL A 183 -14.38 14.76 2.14
CA VAL A 183 -15.40 13.72 2.28
C VAL A 183 -15.73 13.57 3.75
N ILE A 184 -16.99 13.68 4.10
CA ILE A 184 -17.49 13.41 5.45
C ILE A 184 -18.24 12.09 5.42
N GLU A 185 -17.77 11.13 6.22
CA GLU A 185 -18.29 9.75 6.24
C GLU A 185 -18.82 9.36 7.63
N GLU A 186 -19.80 8.48 7.65
CA GLU A 186 -20.14 7.77 8.89
C GLU A 186 -18.94 6.98 9.41
N PHE A 187 -18.79 6.93 10.72
CA PHE A 187 -17.78 6.08 11.34
C PHE A 187 -18.24 4.62 11.32
N MET A 188 -17.51 3.79 10.61
CA MET A 188 -17.76 2.34 10.57
C MET A 188 -17.04 1.65 11.72
N THR A 189 -17.71 0.70 12.34
CA THR A 189 -17.14 -0.20 13.34
C THR A 189 -17.00 -1.60 12.74
N GLY A 190 -15.91 -2.26 13.05
CA GLY A 190 -15.62 -3.58 12.52
C GLY A 190 -14.14 -3.87 12.53
N ARG A 191 -13.73 -4.84 11.74
CA ARG A 191 -12.33 -5.24 11.59
C ARG A 191 -11.83 -4.88 10.18
N GLU A 192 -10.72 -4.17 10.12
CA GLU A 192 -10.09 -3.83 8.85
C GLU A 192 -9.36 -5.04 8.28
N VAL A 193 -9.51 -5.27 6.98
CA VAL A 193 -8.78 -6.28 6.21
C VAL A 193 -8.33 -5.67 4.89
N SER A 194 -7.12 -6.00 4.46
CA SER A 194 -6.54 -5.58 3.19
C SER A 194 -6.60 -6.73 2.18
N VAL A 195 -7.12 -6.45 0.99
CA VAL A 195 -7.13 -7.40 -0.12
C VAL A 195 -6.56 -6.71 -1.37
N LEU A 196 -5.44 -7.23 -1.86
CA LEU A 196 -4.81 -6.75 -3.08
C LEU A 196 -5.28 -7.58 -4.26
N SER A 197 -5.30 -6.99 -5.44
CA SER A 197 -5.69 -7.66 -6.67
C SER A 197 -4.88 -7.21 -7.87
N PHE A 198 -4.67 -8.11 -8.82
CA PHE A 198 -4.23 -7.79 -10.17
C PHE A 198 -5.44 -7.53 -11.06
N VAL A 199 -5.34 -6.52 -11.93
CA VAL A 199 -6.43 -6.10 -12.83
C VAL A 199 -5.86 -5.81 -14.23
N ASP A 200 -6.55 -6.28 -15.27
CA ASP A 200 -6.15 -6.06 -16.68
C ASP A 200 -7.13 -5.19 -17.48
N GLY A 201 -8.02 -4.48 -16.79
CA GLY A 201 -9.08 -3.67 -17.38
C GLY A 201 -10.44 -4.39 -17.47
N LYS A 202 -10.45 -5.70 -17.46
CA LYS A 202 -11.65 -6.56 -17.55
C LYS A 202 -11.69 -7.61 -16.45
N ALA A 203 -10.61 -8.39 -16.34
CA ALA A 203 -10.48 -9.44 -15.34
C ALA A 203 -9.80 -8.92 -14.08
N ILE A 204 -10.14 -9.52 -12.95
CA ILE A 204 -9.53 -9.30 -11.66
C ILE A 204 -9.10 -10.62 -11.03
N LYS A 205 -7.90 -10.69 -10.47
CA LYS A 205 -7.40 -11.83 -9.71
C LYS A 205 -7.03 -11.38 -8.30
N ILE A 206 -7.72 -11.96 -7.33
CA ILE A 206 -7.59 -11.59 -5.91
C ILE A 206 -6.39 -12.32 -5.31
N MET A 207 -5.55 -11.58 -4.60
CA MET A 207 -4.45 -12.12 -3.80
C MET A 207 -4.94 -12.60 -2.43
N THR A 208 -4.08 -13.31 -1.72
CA THR A 208 -4.32 -13.66 -0.31
C THR A 208 -4.54 -12.40 0.54
N SER A 209 -5.43 -12.48 1.50
CA SER A 209 -5.75 -11.36 2.39
C SER A 209 -4.58 -11.01 3.32
N ALA A 210 -4.57 -9.79 3.82
CA ALA A 210 -3.64 -9.33 4.84
C ALA A 210 -4.35 -8.42 5.85
N GLN A 211 -3.71 -8.17 6.97
CA GLN A 211 -4.22 -7.26 7.99
C GLN A 211 -3.07 -6.41 8.53
N ASP A 212 -3.21 -5.09 8.38
CA ASP A 212 -2.21 -4.10 8.79
C ASP A 212 -2.53 -3.51 10.17
N HIS A 213 -1.53 -2.85 10.77
CA HIS A 213 -1.62 -2.16 12.05
C HIS A 213 -1.24 -0.69 11.84
N LYS A 214 -2.23 0.19 11.74
CA LYS A 214 -2.05 1.60 11.35
C LYS A 214 -1.51 2.50 12.45
N ARG A 215 -1.78 2.19 13.72
CA ARG A 215 -1.38 3.04 14.84
C ARG A 215 0.08 2.84 15.21
N ALA A 216 0.74 3.93 15.63
CA ALA A 216 2.17 3.95 15.92
C ALA A 216 2.55 3.13 17.16
N LYS A 217 1.66 2.98 18.14
CA LYS A 217 1.96 2.39 19.45
C LYS A 217 1.14 1.13 19.73
N ASP A 218 1.64 0.32 20.65
CA ASP A 218 0.95 -0.86 21.17
C ASP A 218 -0.47 -0.52 21.63
N GLY A 219 -1.39 -1.48 21.52
CA GLY A 219 -2.80 -1.31 21.87
C GLY A 219 -3.56 -0.38 20.94
N ASP A 220 -3.11 -0.22 19.71
CA ASP A 220 -3.69 0.68 18.69
C ASP A 220 -3.80 2.12 19.19
N GLN A 221 -2.74 2.59 19.85
CA GLN A 221 -2.62 3.93 20.39
C GLN A 221 -1.71 4.80 19.51
N GLY A 222 -1.77 6.11 19.74
CA GLY A 222 -0.95 7.09 19.05
C GLY A 222 -1.49 7.48 17.67
N LEU A 223 -0.65 8.09 16.87
CA LEU A 223 -1.00 8.62 15.55
C LEU A 223 -1.11 7.50 14.50
N ASN A 224 -1.89 7.76 13.46
CA ASN A 224 -1.87 6.94 12.26
C ASN A 224 -0.52 7.01 11.55
N THR A 225 -0.12 5.89 10.99
CA THR A 225 1.14 5.72 10.26
C THR A 225 0.87 5.08 8.88
N GLY A 226 1.92 4.83 8.13
CA GLY A 226 1.83 4.00 6.91
C GLY A 226 1.61 2.51 7.18
N GLY A 227 1.69 2.07 8.43
CA GLY A 227 1.62 0.68 8.89
C GLY A 227 2.83 0.28 9.69
N MET A 228 2.61 -0.34 10.85
CA MET A 228 3.65 -0.76 11.79
C MET A 228 3.92 -2.26 11.76
N GLY A 229 3.17 -2.98 10.93
CA GLY A 229 3.29 -4.40 10.73
C GLY A 229 2.02 -5.00 10.19
N THR A 230 2.14 -6.19 9.62
CA THR A 230 1.04 -6.86 8.93
C THR A 230 1.21 -8.37 8.98
N PHE A 231 0.13 -9.08 8.78
CA PHE A 231 0.15 -10.54 8.62
C PHE A 231 -0.76 -10.99 7.48
N SER A 232 -0.49 -12.16 6.95
CA SER A 232 -1.26 -12.80 5.88
C SER A 232 -1.24 -14.33 6.05
N PRO A 233 -2.39 -15.02 5.85
CA PRO A 233 -3.71 -14.48 5.54
C PRO A 233 -4.40 -13.91 6.79
N SER A 234 -5.44 -13.08 6.62
CA SER A 234 -6.30 -12.69 7.75
C SER A 234 -7.28 -13.80 8.06
N PRO A 235 -7.35 -14.31 9.30
CA PRO A 235 -8.30 -15.35 9.68
C PRO A 235 -9.75 -14.84 9.71
N PHE A 236 -9.94 -13.52 9.68
CA PHE A 236 -11.26 -12.89 9.64
C PHE A 236 -11.81 -12.72 8.23
N TYR A 237 -10.97 -12.91 7.21
CA TYR A 237 -11.38 -12.94 5.83
C TYR A 237 -11.83 -14.36 5.48
N THR A 238 -13.07 -14.67 5.85
CA THR A 238 -13.68 -15.99 5.66
C THR A 238 -14.13 -16.20 4.21
N GLU A 239 -14.49 -17.45 3.86
CA GLU A 239 -15.05 -17.77 2.56
C GLU A 239 -16.34 -17.00 2.29
N GLU A 240 -17.20 -16.80 3.30
CA GLU A 240 -18.42 -16.00 3.19
C GLU A 240 -18.12 -14.54 2.83
N VAL A 241 -17.10 -13.94 3.47
CA VAL A 241 -16.62 -12.59 3.15
C VAL A 241 -16.07 -12.51 1.72
N ASP A 242 -15.29 -13.50 1.31
CA ASP A 242 -14.70 -13.59 -0.03
C ASP A 242 -15.79 -13.69 -1.11
N GLU A 243 -16.78 -14.57 -0.92
CA GLU A 243 -17.91 -14.72 -1.84
C GLU A 243 -18.75 -13.44 -1.95
N PHE A 244 -19.02 -12.78 -0.83
CA PHE A 244 -19.71 -11.51 -0.82
C PHE A 244 -18.95 -10.44 -1.61
N CYS A 245 -17.64 -10.31 -1.36
CA CYS A 245 -16.81 -9.33 -2.04
C CYS A 245 -16.64 -9.64 -3.54
N LYS A 246 -16.51 -10.90 -3.92
CA LYS A 246 -16.52 -11.31 -5.34
C LYS A 246 -17.79 -10.88 -6.04
N LYS A 247 -18.93 -11.03 -5.38
CA LYS A 247 -20.24 -10.74 -5.96
C LYS A 247 -20.53 -9.22 -6.04
N TYR A 248 -20.16 -8.45 -5.02
CA TYR A 248 -20.62 -7.08 -4.86
C TYR A 248 -19.53 -6.00 -4.90
N VAL A 249 -18.25 -6.37 -4.81
CA VAL A 249 -17.17 -5.42 -4.64
C VAL A 249 -16.13 -5.52 -5.76
N TYR A 250 -15.48 -6.64 -5.94
CA TYR A 250 -14.27 -6.74 -6.76
C TYR A 250 -14.52 -6.51 -8.24
N GLN A 251 -15.28 -7.38 -8.88
CA GLN A 251 -15.59 -7.23 -10.30
C GLN A 251 -16.44 -5.98 -10.55
N ALA A 252 -17.34 -5.66 -9.64
CA ALA A 252 -18.15 -4.44 -9.72
C ALA A 252 -17.30 -3.17 -9.80
N THR A 253 -16.18 -3.11 -9.07
CA THR A 253 -15.24 -1.98 -9.13
C THR A 253 -14.57 -1.88 -10.50
N VAL A 254 -14.09 -2.99 -11.04
CA VAL A 254 -13.45 -3.02 -12.38
C VAL A 254 -14.43 -2.60 -13.46
N ASP A 255 -15.63 -3.13 -13.42
CA ASP A 255 -16.70 -2.83 -14.39
C ASP A 255 -17.14 -1.36 -14.29
N ALA A 256 -17.24 -0.82 -13.07
CA ALA A 256 -17.56 0.58 -12.83
C ALA A 256 -16.49 1.52 -13.45
N MET A 257 -15.22 1.24 -13.21
CA MET A 257 -14.12 2.01 -13.78
C MET A 257 -14.13 1.98 -15.31
N ALA A 258 -14.35 0.81 -15.90
CA ALA A 258 -14.47 0.67 -17.35
C ALA A 258 -15.68 1.46 -17.91
N SER A 259 -16.82 1.41 -17.20
CA SER A 259 -18.05 2.15 -17.58
C SER A 259 -17.87 3.67 -17.53
N GLU A 260 -16.94 4.17 -16.68
CA GLU A 260 -16.57 5.60 -16.64
C GLU A 260 -15.50 5.97 -17.70
N GLY A 261 -15.11 5.03 -18.58
CA GLY A 261 -14.04 5.26 -19.56
C GLY A 261 -12.64 5.34 -18.91
N ARG A 262 -12.48 4.73 -17.74
CA ARG A 262 -11.27 4.73 -16.92
C ARG A 262 -10.77 3.31 -16.70
N GLU A 263 -10.51 2.59 -17.79
CA GLU A 263 -10.02 1.22 -17.76
C GLU A 263 -8.80 1.11 -16.82
N PHE A 264 -8.88 0.25 -15.81
CA PHE A 264 -7.84 0.11 -14.80
C PHE A 264 -6.98 -1.12 -15.10
N LYS A 265 -5.67 -0.92 -15.27
CA LYS A 265 -4.67 -1.99 -15.36
C LYS A 265 -3.62 -1.79 -14.27
N GLY A 266 -3.38 -2.80 -13.48
CA GLY A 266 -2.42 -2.72 -12.37
C GLY A 266 -2.93 -3.37 -11.10
N ILE A 267 -2.61 -2.77 -9.96
CA ILE A 267 -3.06 -3.23 -8.64
C ILE A 267 -4.22 -2.38 -8.14
N ILE A 268 -5.32 -3.01 -7.76
CA ILE A 268 -6.31 -2.39 -6.87
C ILE A 268 -6.14 -3.01 -5.49
N PHE A 269 -5.88 -2.17 -4.52
CA PHE A 269 -5.91 -2.49 -3.11
C PHE A 269 -7.28 -2.11 -2.55
N PHE A 270 -7.97 -3.08 -1.99
CA PHE A 270 -9.24 -2.89 -1.29
C PHE A 270 -8.97 -2.86 0.21
N GLY A 271 -9.14 -1.71 0.83
CA GLY A 271 -9.31 -1.62 2.28
C GLY A 271 -10.75 -1.93 2.63
N LEU A 272 -10.97 -3.02 3.34
CA LEU A 272 -12.31 -3.48 3.72
C LEU A 272 -12.53 -3.29 5.21
N MET A 273 -13.74 -2.86 5.58
CA MET A 273 -14.25 -2.93 6.94
C MET A 273 -15.26 -4.07 7.03
N LEU A 274 -14.98 -5.08 7.84
CA LEU A 274 -15.90 -6.18 8.12
C LEU A 274 -16.85 -5.73 9.24
N THR A 275 -18.00 -5.18 8.85
CA THR A 275 -19.01 -4.67 9.77
C THR A 275 -20.06 -5.74 10.10
N GLU A 276 -20.91 -5.48 11.09
CA GLU A 276 -22.05 -6.35 11.42
C GLU A 276 -23.04 -6.51 10.25
N ASP A 277 -23.13 -5.48 9.39
CA ASP A 277 -23.99 -5.48 8.19
C ASP A 277 -23.31 -6.10 6.95
N GLY A 278 -22.11 -6.66 7.11
CA GLY A 278 -21.31 -7.23 6.04
C GLY A 278 -20.10 -6.37 5.66
N PRO A 279 -19.30 -6.85 4.69
CA PRO A 279 -18.11 -6.13 4.22
C PRO A 279 -18.47 -4.82 3.51
N LYS A 280 -17.74 -3.75 3.83
CA LYS A 280 -17.83 -2.45 3.15
C LYS A 280 -16.44 -1.98 2.73
N VAL A 281 -16.33 -1.34 1.58
CA VAL A 281 -15.09 -0.72 1.14
C VAL A 281 -14.81 0.52 1.98
N LEU A 282 -13.68 0.51 2.66
CA LEU A 282 -13.19 1.65 3.45
C LEU A 282 -12.44 2.65 2.55
N GLU A 283 -11.57 2.11 1.70
CA GLU A 283 -10.77 2.88 0.74
C GLU A 283 -10.23 2.00 -0.39
N TYR A 284 -9.84 2.64 -1.48
CA TYR A 284 -9.04 2.05 -2.54
C TYR A 284 -7.63 2.63 -2.56
N ASN A 285 -6.66 1.80 -2.96
CA ASN A 285 -5.37 2.29 -3.42
C ASN A 285 -5.05 1.68 -4.79
N ALA A 286 -4.32 2.42 -5.62
CA ALA A 286 -4.05 2.06 -7.02
C ALA A 286 -2.66 1.42 -7.20
N ARG A 287 -2.15 0.78 -6.17
CA ARG A 287 -0.81 0.19 -6.08
C ARG A 287 -0.75 -0.85 -4.98
N PHE A 288 0.37 -1.59 -4.90
CA PHE A 288 0.63 -2.47 -3.77
C PHE A 288 0.58 -1.72 -2.44
N GLY A 289 0.13 -2.39 -1.38
CA GLY A 289 0.21 -1.88 -0.01
C GLY A 289 1.64 -1.95 0.55
N ASP A 290 1.92 -1.11 1.52
CA ASP A 290 3.16 -1.10 2.29
C ASP A 290 2.80 -0.93 3.79
N PRO A 291 2.85 -2.00 4.64
CA PRO A 291 3.69 -3.19 4.47
C PRO A 291 2.99 -4.46 3.93
N GLU A 292 1.81 -4.43 3.35
CA GLU A 292 1.10 -5.64 2.90
C GLU A 292 1.86 -6.43 1.84
N ALA A 293 2.53 -5.77 0.89
CA ALA A 293 3.37 -6.44 -0.11
C ALA A 293 4.44 -7.34 0.52
N GLN A 294 4.95 -6.96 1.69
CA GLN A 294 5.99 -7.68 2.41
C GLN A 294 5.53 -9.02 3.01
N VAL A 295 4.24 -9.28 3.09
CA VAL A 295 3.70 -10.59 3.54
C VAL A 295 2.97 -11.34 2.43
N VAL A 296 2.44 -10.64 1.44
CA VAL A 296 1.67 -11.23 0.33
C VAL A 296 2.61 -11.78 -0.74
N LEU A 297 3.58 -11.00 -1.22
CA LEU A 297 4.48 -11.40 -2.29
C LEU A 297 5.40 -12.57 -1.92
N PRO A 298 5.95 -12.68 -0.70
CA PRO A 298 6.74 -13.86 -0.31
C PRO A 298 5.97 -15.19 -0.35
N ARG A 299 4.63 -15.14 -0.32
CA ARG A 299 3.76 -16.32 -0.36
C ARG A 299 3.24 -16.66 -1.76
N MET A 300 3.46 -15.77 -2.74
CA MET A 300 3.01 -15.97 -4.13
C MET A 300 3.84 -17.04 -4.82
N LYS A 301 3.17 -17.99 -5.48
CA LYS A 301 3.82 -19.09 -6.22
C LYS A 301 4.12 -18.74 -7.67
N ASN A 302 3.29 -17.89 -8.29
CA ASN A 302 3.45 -17.51 -9.68
C ASN A 302 4.72 -16.68 -9.90
N ASP A 303 5.29 -16.77 -11.10
CA ASP A 303 6.25 -15.78 -11.55
C ASP A 303 5.55 -14.42 -11.72
N ILE A 304 5.97 -13.42 -10.97
CA ILE A 304 5.31 -12.11 -10.94
C ILE A 304 5.38 -11.41 -12.31
N ILE A 305 6.42 -11.68 -13.10
CA ILE A 305 6.56 -11.12 -14.44
C ILE A 305 5.44 -11.62 -15.36
N ASP A 306 5.09 -12.90 -15.29
CA ASP A 306 3.99 -13.46 -16.07
C ASP A 306 2.67 -12.76 -15.76
N VAL A 307 2.45 -12.45 -14.48
CA VAL A 307 1.22 -11.77 -14.04
C VAL A 307 1.22 -10.30 -14.47
N PHE A 308 2.35 -9.59 -14.35
CA PHE A 308 2.47 -8.22 -14.83
C PHE A 308 2.23 -8.12 -16.34
N GLU A 309 2.84 -9.00 -17.12
CA GLU A 309 2.63 -9.06 -18.57
C GLU A 309 1.18 -9.37 -18.93
N ALA A 310 0.55 -10.31 -18.23
CA ALA A 310 -0.85 -10.62 -18.43
C ALA A 310 -1.79 -9.45 -18.13
N CYS A 311 -1.49 -8.64 -17.12
CA CYS A 311 -2.24 -7.41 -16.83
C CYS A 311 -2.12 -6.39 -17.97
N ILE A 312 -0.91 -6.20 -18.50
CA ILE A 312 -0.65 -5.26 -19.60
C ILE A 312 -1.34 -5.73 -20.88
N ASP A 313 -1.24 -7.02 -21.19
CA ASP A 313 -1.72 -7.62 -22.43
C ASP A 313 -3.22 -7.99 -22.42
N GLY A 314 -3.90 -7.84 -21.27
CA GLY A 314 -5.32 -8.17 -21.15
C GLY A 314 -5.63 -9.67 -21.19
N THR A 315 -4.73 -10.50 -20.67
CA THR A 315 -4.82 -11.96 -20.63
C THR A 315 -4.81 -12.51 -19.21
N LEU A 316 -5.15 -11.68 -18.22
CA LEU A 316 -5.13 -12.06 -16.81
C LEU A 316 -6.10 -13.20 -16.47
N ASP A 317 -7.19 -13.35 -17.24
CA ASP A 317 -8.13 -14.45 -17.11
C ASP A 317 -7.49 -15.83 -17.26
N GLN A 318 -6.38 -15.92 -18.01
CA GLN A 318 -5.62 -17.16 -18.25
C GLN A 318 -4.66 -17.51 -17.09
N ILE A 319 -4.43 -16.58 -16.15
CA ILE A 319 -3.57 -16.81 -15.00
C ILE A 319 -4.33 -17.54 -13.88
N ASP A 320 -3.79 -18.67 -13.44
CA ASP A 320 -4.19 -19.33 -12.20
C ASP A 320 -3.31 -18.80 -11.05
N LEU A 321 -3.80 -17.77 -10.35
CA LEU A 321 -3.06 -17.11 -9.29
C LEU A 321 -3.05 -17.98 -8.02
N GLN A 322 -1.85 -18.38 -7.57
CA GLN A 322 -1.67 -19.30 -6.45
C GLN A 322 -0.75 -18.74 -5.38
N PHE A 323 -1.06 -19.07 -4.14
CA PHE A 323 -0.27 -18.74 -2.95
C PHE A 323 0.11 -20.01 -2.19
N GLU A 324 1.19 -19.91 -1.41
CA GLU A 324 1.60 -20.98 -0.50
C GLU A 324 0.57 -21.14 0.62
N ASP A 325 0.39 -22.39 1.06
CA ASP A 325 -0.48 -22.74 2.19
C ASP A 325 0.28 -22.62 3.52
N ASN A 326 0.77 -21.43 3.78
CA ASN A 326 1.49 -21.03 4.99
C ASN A 326 1.06 -19.62 5.41
N ALA A 327 1.73 -19.06 6.37
CA ALA A 327 1.49 -17.69 6.83
C ALA A 327 2.78 -16.86 6.82
N ALA A 328 2.62 -15.55 6.82
CA ALA A 328 3.71 -14.61 6.96
C ALA A 328 3.31 -13.45 7.89
N VAL A 329 4.27 -12.98 8.68
CA VAL A 329 4.13 -11.81 9.55
C VAL A 329 5.31 -10.88 9.30
N CYS A 330 5.02 -9.59 9.13
CA CYS A 330 6.00 -8.53 9.01
C CYS A 330 5.90 -7.58 10.20
N VAL A 331 7.00 -7.36 10.89
CA VAL A 331 7.13 -6.36 11.95
C VAL A 331 8.00 -5.21 11.43
N VAL A 332 7.46 -3.98 11.47
CA VAL A 332 8.19 -2.79 11.04
C VAL A 332 9.10 -2.31 12.16
N LEU A 333 10.39 -2.15 11.83
CA LEU A 333 11.36 -1.46 12.68
C LEU A 333 11.42 0.00 12.21
N ALA A 334 11.05 0.90 13.10
CA ALA A 334 10.96 2.34 12.83
C ALA A 334 12.00 3.12 13.63
N SER A 335 12.24 4.36 13.22
CA SER A 335 12.97 5.34 14.00
C SER A 335 12.06 5.89 15.11
N ASP A 336 12.53 5.95 16.35
CA ASP A 336 11.76 6.51 17.45
C ASP A 336 11.37 7.96 17.16
N GLY A 337 10.11 8.28 17.45
CA GLY A 337 9.48 9.56 17.09
C GLY A 337 8.66 9.54 15.81
N TYR A 338 8.79 8.50 14.96
CA TYR A 338 7.91 8.30 13.81
C TYR A 338 6.43 8.20 14.25
N PRO A 339 5.44 8.82 13.60
CA PRO A 339 5.48 9.50 12.29
C PRO A 339 5.73 11.02 12.36
N VAL A 340 6.14 11.60 13.49
CA VAL A 340 6.27 13.05 13.67
C VAL A 340 7.67 13.54 13.30
N SER A 341 8.65 13.24 14.12
CA SER A 341 10.04 13.64 13.93
C SER A 341 10.98 12.58 14.47
N TYR A 342 12.09 12.37 13.79
CA TYR A 342 13.07 11.35 14.17
C TYR A 342 14.43 11.68 13.59
N GLU A 343 15.48 11.19 14.25
CA GLU A 343 16.85 11.28 13.79
C GLU A 343 17.18 10.16 12.79
N LYS A 344 18.13 10.43 11.91
CA LYS A 344 18.61 9.54 10.85
C LYS A 344 20.12 9.36 10.92
N GLY A 345 20.65 8.39 10.17
CA GLY A 345 22.08 8.18 10.00
C GLY A 345 22.68 7.17 10.99
N PHE A 346 21.87 6.44 11.73
CA PHE A 346 22.34 5.39 12.63
C PHE A 346 22.67 4.10 11.89
N GLU A 347 23.84 3.52 12.19
CA GLU A 347 24.26 2.24 11.62
C GLU A 347 23.31 1.12 12.00
N ILE A 348 22.90 0.33 11.01
CA ILE A 348 22.06 -0.85 11.20
C ILE A 348 22.97 -2.07 11.26
N LYS A 349 22.86 -2.86 12.33
CA LYS A 349 23.66 -4.07 12.58
C LYS A 349 22.79 -5.33 12.54
N GLY A 350 23.39 -6.45 12.19
CA GLY A 350 22.74 -7.76 12.23
C GLY A 350 22.07 -8.19 10.93
N LEU A 351 22.15 -7.38 9.87
CA LEU A 351 21.55 -7.71 8.57
C LEU A 351 22.18 -8.95 7.94
N GLU A 352 23.49 -9.16 8.14
CA GLU A 352 24.25 -10.32 7.66
C GLU A 352 23.72 -11.66 8.19
N LYS A 353 23.01 -11.66 9.30
CA LYS A 353 22.41 -12.86 9.91
C LYS A 353 21.25 -13.44 9.10
N PHE A 354 20.77 -12.71 8.11
CA PHE A 354 19.66 -13.11 7.25
C PHE A 354 20.09 -13.59 5.87
N GLU A 355 21.40 -13.51 5.56
CA GLU A 355 21.91 -14.02 4.31
C GLU A 355 21.59 -15.52 4.15
N ASN A 356 20.91 -15.88 3.08
CA ASN A 356 20.49 -17.24 2.77
C ASN A 356 19.59 -17.91 3.85
N LYS A 357 18.96 -17.14 4.71
CA LYS A 357 18.01 -17.67 5.71
C LYS A 357 16.64 -17.85 5.08
N GLU A 358 16.31 -19.06 4.69
CA GLU A 358 15.04 -19.39 4.04
C GLU A 358 13.84 -19.06 4.94
N GLY A 359 12.78 -18.49 4.34
CA GLY A 359 11.57 -18.10 5.05
C GLY A 359 11.64 -16.78 5.82
N TYR A 360 12.80 -16.10 5.78
CA TYR A 360 13.01 -14.79 6.39
C TYR A 360 13.39 -13.74 5.35
N TYR A 361 12.86 -12.55 5.53
CA TYR A 361 13.13 -11.42 4.65
C TYR A 361 13.32 -10.16 5.49
N VAL A 362 14.29 -9.33 5.11
CA VAL A 362 14.47 -8.01 5.67
C VAL A 362 14.28 -7.01 4.54
N PHE A 363 13.09 -6.45 4.45
CA PHE A 363 12.76 -5.47 3.42
C PHE A 363 13.16 -4.08 3.89
N HIS A 364 14.06 -3.45 3.16
CA HIS A 364 14.51 -2.10 3.46
C HIS A 364 13.49 -1.07 2.98
N ALA A 365 13.21 -0.09 3.83
CA ALA A 365 12.43 1.10 3.50
C ALA A 365 13.36 2.33 3.61
N GLY A 366 13.35 3.01 4.74
CA GLY A 366 14.20 4.17 4.97
C GLY A 366 15.63 3.79 5.33
N THR A 367 16.40 3.33 4.37
CA THR A 367 17.84 3.02 4.52
C THR A 367 18.66 3.63 3.39
N LYS A 368 19.92 3.93 3.67
CA LYS A 368 20.90 4.33 2.66
C LYS A 368 22.28 3.74 2.98
N LEU A 369 23.11 3.68 1.97
CA LEU A 369 24.53 3.36 2.13
C LEU A 369 25.30 4.66 2.45
N ASP A 370 26.06 4.67 3.54
CA ASP A 370 26.89 5.79 3.96
C ASP A 370 28.25 5.26 4.41
N ASN A 371 29.32 5.66 3.71
CA ASN A 371 30.70 5.22 3.97
C ASN A 371 30.84 3.69 4.12
N GLY A 372 30.15 2.92 3.26
CA GLY A 372 30.18 1.47 3.26
C GLY A 372 29.31 0.81 4.33
N LYS A 373 28.57 1.58 5.11
CA LYS A 373 27.63 1.10 6.13
C LYS A 373 26.20 1.39 5.72
N ILE A 374 25.29 0.47 6.07
CA ILE A 374 23.86 0.70 5.93
C ILE A 374 23.35 1.46 7.15
N VAL A 375 22.76 2.63 6.93
CA VAL A 375 22.26 3.50 7.98
C VAL A 375 20.79 3.83 7.82
N THR A 376 20.14 4.24 8.91
CA THR A 376 18.75 4.70 8.90
C THR A 376 18.61 5.98 8.08
N ASN A 377 17.52 6.08 7.29
CA ASN A 377 17.24 7.24 6.45
C ASN A 377 15.74 7.52 6.30
N GLY A 378 14.94 7.11 7.27
CA GLY A 378 13.49 7.28 7.21
C GLY A 378 12.80 6.93 8.52
N GLY A 379 11.49 7.14 8.57
CA GLY A 379 10.67 6.80 9.72
C GLY A 379 10.46 5.30 9.86
N ARG A 380 9.90 4.66 8.83
CA ARG A 380 9.92 3.20 8.73
C ARG A 380 11.24 2.81 8.09
N VAL A 381 12.03 2.02 8.78
CA VAL A 381 13.41 1.68 8.40
C VAL A 381 13.47 0.32 7.71
N LEU A 382 12.93 -0.70 8.35
CA LEU A 382 12.94 -2.08 7.88
C LEU A 382 11.59 -2.75 8.13
N GLY A 383 11.19 -3.66 7.23
CA GLY A 383 10.15 -4.63 7.46
C GLY A 383 10.78 -6.02 7.64
N VAL A 384 10.67 -6.58 8.84
CA VAL A 384 11.20 -7.92 9.14
C VAL A 384 10.08 -8.92 8.97
N THR A 385 10.14 -9.70 7.90
CA THR A 385 9.14 -10.70 7.55
C THR A 385 9.64 -12.11 7.83
N ALA A 386 8.82 -12.93 8.45
CA ALA A 386 9.06 -14.34 8.59
C ALA A 386 7.82 -15.16 8.20
N LYS A 387 8.06 -16.29 7.56
CA LYS A 387 7.06 -17.32 7.27
C LYS A 387 6.95 -18.31 8.43
N GLY A 388 5.82 -18.99 8.53
CA GLY A 388 5.57 -20.10 9.42
C GLY A 388 4.46 -20.98 8.85
N LYS A 389 4.33 -22.18 9.36
CA LYS A 389 3.24 -23.10 8.95
C LYS A 389 1.86 -22.52 9.22
N ASP A 390 1.76 -21.67 10.24
CA ASP A 390 0.56 -20.93 10.62
C ASP A 390 0.93 -19.51 11.11
N LEU A 391 -0.06 -18.70 11.39
CA LEU A 391 0.14 -17.31 11.82
C LEU A 391 0.87 -17.20 13.17
N LYS A 392 0.65 -18.12 14.09
CA LYS A 392 1.29 -18.11 15.42
C LYS A 392 2.79 -18.36 15.30
N GLU A 393 3.17 -19.36 14.49
CA GLU A 393 4.57 -19.64 14.20
C GLU A 393 5.23 -18.50 13.42
N ALA A 394 4.58 -17.98 12.36
CA ALA A 394 5.10 -16.85 11.60
C ALA A 394 5.34 -15.62 12.47
N ARG A 395 4.41 -15.31 13.39
CA ARG A 395 4.56 -14.21 14.36
C ARG A 395 5.74 -14.43 15.30
N ALA A 396 5.84 -15.61 15.87
CA ALA A 396 6.96 -15.94 16.75
C ALA A 396 8.31 -15.82 16.03
N ASN A 397 8.40 -16.36 14.82
CA ASN A 397 9.59 -16.27 13.96
C ASN A 397 9.95 -14.82 13.63
N ALA A 398 8.97 -13.98 13.28
CA ALA A 398 9.21 -12.57 12.97
C ALA A 398 9.76 -11.81 14.19
N TYR A 399 9.18 -11.97 15.37
CA TYR A 399 9.67 -11.31 16.58
C TYR A 399 11.05 -11.81 17.02
N GLU A 400 11.35 -13.11 16.91
CA GLU A 400 12.71 -13.61 17.15
C GLU A 400 13.71 -13.00 16.16
N ALA A 401 13.32 -12.85 14.90
CA ALA A 401 14.15 -12.21 13.90
C ALA A 401 14.44 -10.74 14.21
N THR A 402 13.47 -9.99 14.74
CA THR A 402 13.69 -8.56 15.09
C THR A 402 14.77 -8.36 16.14
N LYS A 403 15.02 -9.35 17.01
CA LYS A 403 16.06 -9.30 18.04
C LYS A 403 17.48 -9.36 17.46
N LEU A 404 17.63 -9.86 16.24
CA LEU A 404 18.92 -9.98 15.57
C LEU A 404 19.38 -8.65 14.94
N ILE A 405 18.48 -7.71 14.75
CA ILE A 405 18.74 -6.41 14.11
C ILE A 405 18.75 -5.31 15.18
N ASP A 406 19.76 -4.46 15.13
CA ASP A 406 19.87 -3.35 16.06
C ASP A 406 20.34 -2.06 15.38
N PHE A 407 19.80 -0.93 15.82
CA PHE A 407 20.24 0.42 15.52
C PHE A 407 19.78 1.36 16.64
N GLU A 408 20.55 2.41 16.85
CA GLU A 408 20.18 3.45 17.82
C GLU A 408 18.81 4.04 17.46
N ASN A 409 17.97 4.33 18.43
CA ASN A 409 16.58 4.78 18.30
C ASN A 409 15.62 3.76 17.61
N LYS A 410 15.95 2.47 17.62
CA LYS A 410 15.03 1.43 17.10
C LYS A 410 13.73 1.40 17.90
N TYR A 411 12.61 1.49 17.18
CA TYR A 411 11.26 1.37 17.71
C TYR A 411 10.46 0.35 16.92
N MET A 412 9.65 -0.44 17.59
CA MET A 412 8.67 -1.34 16.98
C MET A 412 7.47 -1.54 17.91
N ARG A 413 6.35 -1.93 17.35
CA ARG A 413 5.22 -2.45 18.14
C ARG A 413 5.50 -3.88 18.58
N ASN A 414 5.05 -4.23 19.79
CA ASN A 414 5.22 -5.57 20.36
C ASN A 414 3.97 -6.44 20.22
N ASP A 415 2.89 -5.88 19.68
CA ASP A 415 1.56 -6.51 19.60
C ASP A 415 1.09 -6.78 18.16
N ILE A 416 2.00 -6.74 17.18
CA ILE A 416 1.66 -7.09 15.80
C ILE A 416 1.12 -8.51 15.74
N GLY A 417 -0.07 -8.66 15.15
CA GLY A 417 -0.75 -9.94 15.06
C GLY A 417 -1.45 -10.41 16.35
N LYS A 418 -1.62 -9.54 17.35
CA LYS A 418 -2.37 -9.91 18.56
C LYS A 418 -3.78 -10.45 18.26
N ALA A 419 -4.42 -9.90 17.24
CA ALA A 419 -5.75 -10.36 16.80
C ALA A 419 -5.79 -11.84 16.35
N ILE A 420 -4.64 -12.44 16.02
CA ILE A 420 -4.54 -13.87 15.68
C ILE A 420 -4.97 -14.76 16.87
N ASP A 421 -4.80 -14.27 18.09
CA ASP A 421 -5.18 -15.02 19.30
C ASP A 421 -6.70 -14.98 19.56
N GLU A 422 -7.43 -14.15 18.83
CA GLU A 422 -8.89 -13.99 18.91
C GLU A 422 -9.64 -14.83 17.85
N ALA A 423 -8.91 -15.47 16.93
CA ALA A 423 -9.46 -16.19 15.78
C ALA A 423 -9.66 -17.68 16.04
#